data_b4bf3883809bd4162830767612743a9c
#
_entry.id   b4bf3883809bd4162830767612743a9c
#
_cell.length_a   1.000
_cell.length_b   1.000
_cell.length_c   1.000
_cell.angle_alpha   90.00
_cell.angle_beta   90.00
_cell.angle_gamma   90.00
#
_symmetry.space_group_name_H-M   'P 1'
#
loop_
_entity.id
_entity.type
_entity.pdbx_description
1 polymer ?
#
loop_
_entity_poly.entity_id
_entity_poly.type
_entity_poly.pdbx_seq_one_letter_code
_entity_poly.pdbx_strand_id
1 'polypeptide(L)'
;MLELPSVSRLDEVNSVKHSQEADRSEPTHTVTIEKDSILSRLYSFSPSLLVNSFHHQAVRETGDKFRVTARSADGIIEAMESTEYKPIMGVQWHPECLKDGTPLFQWLVQEAQAYREAHRLHDRILTLDTHCDTPMLFPQGIHFDHRDPRILVDLHKMTEGRLDATIMVAYLPQPTEHPKAYADAIFDQIETITHENSDYVRIARTPADLWENKRAGVKSIMLGIENGIALDGKLENLQHFAERGIVYMTLCHNGDNELCDSASRSQNTWGGVSPFGEQVIREMNRLGILVDMSHAGEKSFYDALDISSKPIVCSHSSARALCDHPRNLTDDQMRALAAKGGVAQTTIYHGFLRQNGEACILDVLEHLEHAIQVMGIDHVGLGTDFDGDGGVRGLADASELINFTKELLRRRYCEEDIQKIWGGNFLRAMVDSL
;
A
#
# COMPACT_ATOMS: atom_id res chain seq x y z
N MET A 1 24.32 -21.41 13.27
CA MET A 1 23.97 -22.83 13.36
C MET A 1 24.46 -23.38 14.68
N LEU A 2 23.67 -24.18 15.37
CA LEU A 2 24.06 -24.86 16.61
C LEU A 2 24.27 -26.35 16.29
N GLU A 3 25.44 -26.91 16.63
CA GLU A 3 25.63 -28.36 16.55
C GLU A 3 25.04 -29.02 17.79
N LEU A 4 24.22 -30.03 17.59
CA LEU A 4 23.55 -30.77 18.65
C LEU A 4 24.39 -32.03 18.97
N PRO A 5 24.53 -32.42 20.23
CA PRO A 5 25.26 -33.64 20.59
C PRO A 5 24.56 -34.87 19.97
N SER A 6 25.34 -35.77 19.43
CA SER A 6 24.87 -37.02 18.81
C SER A 6 24.23 -38.01 19.79
N VAL A 7 24.44 -37.79 21.08
CA VAL A 7 23.84 -38.55 22.17
C VAL A 7 23.23 -37.54 23.16
N SER A 8 21.93 -37.70 23.49
CA SER A 8 21.34 -36.96 24.59
C SER A 8 22.17 -37.18 25.86
N ARG A 9 22.64 -36.09 26.51
CA ARG A 9 23.13 -36.16 27.86
C ARG A 9 21.95 -36.52 28.74
N LEU A 10 21.92 -37.78 29.17
CA LEU A 10 20.83 -38.36 29.99
C LEU A 10 20.64 -37.67 31.35
N ASP A 11 21.47 -36.68 31.66
CA ASP A 11 21.53 -36.00 32.97
C ASP A 11 20.74 -34.69 33.02
N GLU A 12 20.18 -34.22 31.91
CA GLU A 12 19.33 -33.03 31.87
C GLU A 12 17.84 -33.42 31.71
N VAL A 13 17.02 -32.98 32.64
CA VAL A 13 15.59 -33.35 32.81
C VAL A 13 14.72 -33.09 31.57
N ASN A 14 15.22 -32.34 30.57
CA ASN A 14 14.46 -31.96 29.38
C ASN A 14 15.21 -32.23 28.07
N SER A 15 16.26 -33.05 28.08
CA SER A 15 17.03 -33.29 26.84
C SER A 15 16.23 -34.15 25.84
N VAL A 16 16.25 -33.74 24.57
CA VAL A 16 15.58 -34.38 23.44
C VAL A 16 16.63 -35.00 22.51
N LYS A 17 16.39 -36.23 22.03
CA LYS A 17 17.22 -36.85 21.00
C LYS A 17 16.75 -36.41 19.62
N HIS A 18 17.44 -35.41 19.03
CA HIS A 18 17.07 -34.81 17.73
C HIS A 18 17.44 -35.69 16.51
N SER A 19 18.21 -36.76 16.70
CA SER A 19 18.46 -37.79 15.69
C SER A 19 17.86 -39.10 16.17
N GLN A 20 16.57 -39.30 15.90
CA GLN A 20 15.83 -40.48 16.36
C GLN A 20 16.30 -41.79 15.70
N GLU A 21 16.13 -42.91 16.44
CA GLU A 21 16.35 -44.24 15.93
C GLU A 21 15.06 -44.94 15.45
N ALA A 22 13.92 -44.39 15.84
CA ALA A 22 12.61 -44.82 15.42
C ALA A 22 12.38 -44.60 13.91
N ASP A 23 11.34 -45.28 13.35
CA ASP A 23 10.96 -45.06 11.95
C ASP A 23 10.62 -43.55 11.72
N ARG A 24 10.87 -43.11 10.50
CA ARG A 24 10.64 -41.71 10.14
C ARG A 24 9.21 -41.23 10.27
N SER A 25 8.25 -42.17 10.17
CA SER A 25 6.83 -41.89 10.34
C SER A 25 6.39 -41.80 11.82
N GLU A 26 7.27 -42.14 12.75
CA GLU A 26 6.97 -42.07 14.18
C GLU A 26 7.38 -40.73 14.78
N PRO A 27 6.44 -39.96 15.38
CA PRO A 27 6.80 -38.78 16.12
C PRO A 27 7.49 -39.12 17.44
N THR A 28 8.60 -38.47 17.76
CA THR A 28 9.44 -38.87 18.92
C THR A 28 9.53 -37.82 20.00
N HIS A 29 9.15 -36.55 19.71
CA HIS A 29 9.12 -35.51 20.72
C HIS A 29 8.04 -34.46 20.45
N THR A 30 7.77 -33.62 21.44
CA THR A 30 6.79 -32.56 21.38
C THR A 30 7.47 -31.20 21.18
N VAL A 31 6.91 -30.37 20.30
CA VAL A 31 7.24 -28.96 20.18
C VAL A 31 6.11 -28.11 20.74
N THR A 32 6.46 -27.02 21.44
CA THR A 32 5.51 -26.00 21.90
C THR A 32 5.35 -24.95 20.80
N ILE A 33 4.13 -24.58 20.47
CA ILE A 33 3.79 -23.66 19.36
C ILE A 33 3.40 -22.29 19.91
N GLU A 34 3.93 -21.22 19.31
CA GLU A 34 3.55 -19.84 19.60
C GLU A 34 2.13 -19.52 19.08
N LYS A 35 1.28 -18.97 19.96
CA LYS A 35 -0.18 -18.82 19.72
C LYS A 35 -0.54 -18.03 18.47
N ASP A 36 0.19 -16.95 18.17
CA ASP A 36 -0.13 -16.04 17.06
C ASP A 36 0.61 -16.38 15.76
N SER A 37 1.11 -17.63 15.65
CA SER A 37 1.86 -18.08 14.49
C SER A 37 0.96 -18.64 13.38
N ILE A 38 1.48 -18.68 12.14
CA ILE A 38 0.87 -19.40 11.04
C ILE A 38 0.72 -20.87 11.43
N LEU A 39 1.78 -21.45 12.02
CA LEU A 39 1.80 -22.81 12.48
C LEU A 39 0.65 -23.11 13.46
N SER A 40 0.39 -22.23 14.43
CA SER A 40 -0.72 -22.37 15.39
C SER A 40 -2.07 -22.44 14.67
N ARG A 41 -2.31 -21.56 13.70
CA ARG A 41 -3.56 -21.57 12.90
C ARG A 41 -3.73 -22.87 12.10
N LEU A 42 -2.67 -23.38 11.50
CA LEU A 42 -2.69 -24.59 10.70
C LEU A 42 -3.05 -25.84 11.53
N TYR A 43 -2.66 -25.85 12.78
CA TYR A 43 -2.96 -26.94 13.71
C TYR A 43 -4.08 -26.59 14.71
N SER A 44 -5.05 -25.77 14.27
CA SER A 44 -6.28 -25.45 15.03
C SER A 44 -6.02 -24.89 16.43
N PHE A 45 -4.98 -24.06 16.55
CA PHE A 45 -4.55 -23.43 17.82
C PHE A 45 -4.11 -24.41 18.88
N SER A 46 -3.66 -25.61 18.50
CA SER A 46 -3.02 -26.53 19.43
C SER A 46 -1.77 -25.90 20.04
N PRO A 47 -1.57 -25.97 21.35
CA PRO A 47 -0.38 -25.40 22.02
C PRO A 47 0.89 -26.23 21.73
N SER A 48 0.76 -27.42 21.21
CA SER A 48 1.88 -28.31 20.93
C SER A 48 1.58 -29.28 19.81
N LEU A 49 2.65 -29.84 19.20
CA LEU A 49 2.60 -30.83 18.16
C LEU A 49 3.64 -31.92 18.44
N LEU A 50 3.28 -33.19 18.17
CA LEU A 50 4.24 -34.29 18.16
C LEU A 50 4.93 -34.37 16.79
N VAL A 51 6.27 -34.39 16.77
CA VAL A 51 7.08 -34.33 15.55
C VAL A 51 8.16 -35.42 15.53
N ASN A 52 8.61 -35.79 14.32
CA ASN A 52 9.81 -36.61 14.12
C ASN A 52 11.07 -35.74 14.11
N SER A 53 12.26 -36.33 14.20
CA SER A 53 13.50 -35.59 14.29
C SER A 53 14.70 -36.36 13.72
N PHE A 54 15.37 -35.78 12.71
CA PHE A 54 16.50 -36.39 12.00
C PHE A 54 17.64 -35.40 11.77
N HIS A 55 17.90 -34.51 12.73
CA HIS A 55 18.90 -33.46 12.56
C HIS A 55 19.94 -33.49 13.67
N HIS A 56 21.14 -33.03 13.34
CA HIS A 56 22.27 -32.86 14.27
C HIS A 56 22.72 -31.40 14.38
N GLN A 57 22.05 -30.53 13.61
CA GLN A 57 22.24 -29.08 13.67
C GLN A 57 20.89 -28.40 13.82
N ALA A 58 20.87 -27.22 14.44
CA ALA A 58 19.66 -26.42 14.61
C ALA A 58 19.92 -24.94 14.36
N VAL A 59 18.85 -24.19 14.17
CA VAL A 59 18.90 -22.73 14.10
C VAL A 59 19.26 -22.19 15.49
N ARG A 60 20.27 -21.34 15.55
CA ARG A 60 20.67 -20.62 16.77
C ARG A 60 19.96 -19.29 16.90
N GLU A 61 19.91 -18.54 15.79
CA GLU A 61 19.34 -17.22 15.69
C GLU A 61 18.59 -17.11 14.35
N THR A 62 17.37 -16.55 14.37
CA THR A 62 16.51 -16.47 13.19
C THR A 62 16.91 -15.34 12.22
N GLY A 63 17.65 -14.33 12.69
CA GLY A 63 17.81 -13.05 12.01
C GLY A 63 16.56 -12.17 12.11
N ASP A 64 16.68 -10.92 11.66
CA ASP A 64 15.70 -9.86 11.93
C ASP A 64 14.34 -10.04 11.21
N LYS A 65 14.35 -10.82 10.12
CA LYS A 65 13.17 -11.03 9.26
C LYS A 65 12.36 -12.29 9.56
N PHE A 66 12.74 -13.00 10.61
CA PHE A 66 12.08 -14.23 11.04
C PHE A 66 11.84 -14.23 12.54
N ARG A 67 10.77 -14.86 12.96
CA ARG A 67 10.48 -15.14 14.37
C ARG A 67 10.38 -16.63 14.62
N VAL A 68 10.73 -17.04 15.83
CA VAL A 68 10.55 -18.42 16.29
C VAL A 68 9.05 -18.67 16.49
N THR A 69 8.57 -19.83 16.00
CA THR A 69 7.17 -20.23 16.13
C THR A 69 6.96 -21.59 16.80
N ALA A 70 8.03 -22.36 16.96
CA ALA A 70 8.00 -23.56 17.81
C ALA A 70 9.37 -23.86 18.42
N ARG A 71 9.35 -24.48 19.61
CA ARG A 71 10.53 -24.99 20.32
C ARG A 71 10.28 -26.36 20.91
N SER A 72 11.31 -27.19 20.96
CA SER A 72 11.35 -28.45 21.72
C SER A 72 11.53 -28.18 23.23
N ALA A 73 11.36 -29.21 24.05
CA ALA A 73 11.44 -29.12 25.51
C ALA A 73 12.83 -28.66 26.03
N ASP A 74 13.89 -28.95 25.28
CA ASP A 74 15.27 -28.49 25.55
C ASP A 74 15.61 -27.12 24.94
N GLY A 75 14.59 -26.42 24.41
CA GLY A 75 14.69 -25.03 23.94
C GLY A 75 15.21 -24.86 22.53
N ILE A 76 15.47 -25.94 21.78
CA ILE A 76 15.91 -25.88 20.38
C ILE A 76 14.79 -25.27 19.51
N ILE A 77 15.18 -24.41 18.58
CA ILE A 77 14.25 -23.82 17.60
C ILE A 77 13.85 -24.89 16.59
N GLU A 78 12.57 -25.21 16.55
CA GLU A 78 12.00 -26.24 15.71
C GLU A 78 11.15 -25.67 14.55
N ALA A 79 10.66 -24.44 14.68
CA ALA A 79 10.01 -23.75 13.59
C ALA A 79 10.22 -22.23 13.67
N MET A 80 10.19 -21.60 12.50
CA MET A 80 10.23 -20.15 12.33
C MET A 80 9.38 -19.73 11.15
N GLU A 81 8.90 -18.48 11.15
CA GLU A 81 8.16 -17.87 10.05
C GLU A 81 8.64 -16.44 9.77
N SER A 82 8.39 -15.96 8.54
CA SER A 82 8.71 -14.58 8.15
C SER A 82 7.90 -13.56 8.95
N THR A 83 8.54 -12.46 9.34
CA THR A 83 7.89 -11.28 9.92
C THR A 83 7.44 -10.26 8.87
N GLU A 84 7.82 -10.44 7.59
CA GLU A 84 7.58 -9.50 6.48
C GLU A 84 6.28 -9.80 5.70
N TYR A 85 5.29 -10.49 6.27
CA TYR A 85 4.06 -10.90 5.57
C TYR A 85 4.30 -11.77 4.32
N LYS A 86 5.43 -12.45 4.24
CA LYS A 86 5.76 -13.40 3.17
C LYS A 86 5.39 -14.82 3.60
N PRO A 87 4.83 -15.65 2.71
CA PRO A 87 4.48 -17.03 3.04
C PRO A 87 5.75 -17.91 3.10
N ILE A 88 6.63 -17.60 4.04
CA ILE A 88 7.87 -18.34 4.29
C ILE A 88 7.83 -18.90 5.70
N MET A 89 7.95 -20.20 5.79
CA MET A 89 8.02 -20.95 7.04
C MET A 89 9.12 -22.00 6.93
N GLY A 90 9.92 -22.15 7.98
CA GLY A 90 10.87 -23.25 8.13
C GLY A 90 10.46 -24.13 9.31
N VAL A 91 10.51 -25.43 9.14
CA VAL A 91 10.36 -26.41 10.21
C VAL A 91 11.58 -27.32 10.24
N GLN A 92 11.98 -27.78 11.44
CA GLN A 92 13.15 -28.60 11.63
C GLN A 92 12.82 -30.09 11.45
N TRP A 93 11.58 -30.49 11.75
CA TRP A 93 11.07 -31.84 11.53
C TRP A 93 10.74 -32.12 10.06
N HIS A 94 10.40 -33.35 9.74
CA HIS A 94 10.07 -33.84 8.42
C HIS A 94 8.56 -34.11 8.29
N PRO A 95 7.74 -33.11 7.98
CA PRO A 95 6.28 -33.26 7.89
C PRO A 95 5.84 -34.24 6.78
N GLU A 96 6.66 -34.38 5.73
CA GLU A 96 6.38 -35.34 4.64
C GLU A 96 6.34 -36.79 5.09
N CYS A 97 6.95 -37.11 6.22
CA CYS A 97 6.94 -38.47 6.79
C CYS A 97 5.83 -38.68 7.82
N LEU A 98 5.15 -37.59 8.25
CA LEU A 98 4.11 -37.66 9.29
C LEU A 98 2.71 -37.65 8.71
N LYS A 99 1.80 -38.42 9.31
CA LYS A 99 0.35 -38.42 8.95
C LYS A 99 -0.27 -37.03 9.09
N ASP A 100 0.14 -36.28 10.13
CA ASP A 100 -0.36 -34.96 10.45
C ASP A 100 0.46 -33.84 9.80
N GLY A 101 1.38 -34.13 8.88
CA GLY A 101 2.18 -33.17 8.14
C GLY A 101 1.44 -32.43 7.01
N THR A 102 0.31 -32.98 6.57
CA THR A 102 -0.49 -32.47 5.44
C THR A 102 -0.86 -30.97 5.54
N PRO A 103 -1.23 -30.40 6.70
CA PRO A 103 -1.63 -28.98 6.79
C PRO A 103 -0.57 -27.99 6.29
N LEU A 104 0.71 -28.26 6.49
CA LEU A 104 1.82 -27.40 6.01
C LEU A 104 1.86 -27.36 4.47
N PHE A 105 1.73 -28.50 3.81
CA PHE A 105 1.72 -28.58 2.35
C PHE A 105 0.44 -27.99 1.76
N GLN A 106 -0.71 -28.21 2.40
CA GLN A 106 -1.98 -27.60 1.99
C GLN A 106 -1.89 -26.06 2.05
N TRP A 107 -1.31 -25.52 3.12
CA TRP A 107 -1.08 -24.08 3.24
C TRP A 107 -0.21 -23.55 2.10
N LEU A 108 0.92 -24.20 1.79
CA LEU A 108 1.79 -23.77 0.70
C LEU A 108 1.06 -23.78 -0.65
N VAL A 109 0.26 -24.81 -0.92
CA VAL A 109 -0.56 -24.91 -2.14
C VAL A 109 -1.62 -23.80 -2.18
N GLN A 110 -2.27 -23.49 -1.05
CA GLN A 110 -3.26 -22.41 -0.97
C GLN A 110 -2.62 -21.05 -1.21
N GLU A 111 -1.42 -20.77 -0.64
CA GLU A 111 -0.68 -19.54 -0.89
C GLU A 111 -0.30 -19.41 -2.37
N ALA A 112 0.19 -20.49 -2.99
CA ALA A 112 0.53 -20.50 -4.41
C ALA A 112 -0.71 -20.32 -5.31
N GLN A 113 -1.87 -20.86 -4.93
CA GLN A 113 -3.13 -20.66 -5.64
C GLN A 113 -3.61 -19.21 -5.54
N ALA A 114 -3.62 -18.64 -4.34
CA ALA A 114 -4.02 -17.25 -4.13
C ALA A 114 -3.12 -16.27 -4.92
N TYR A 115 -1.81 -16.51 -4.92
CA TYR A 115 -0.87 -15.73 -5.73
C TYR A 115 -1.17 -15.84 -7.23
N ARG A 116 -1.38 -17.05 -7.73
CA ARG A 116 -1.73 -17.29 -9.15
C ARG A 116 -3.06 -16.63 -9.54
N GLU A 117 -4.06 -16.68 -8.67
CA GLU A 117 -5.36 -16.04 -8.92
C GLU A 117 -5.24 -14.52 -8.98
N ALA A 118 -4.52 -13.91 -8.04
CA ALA A 118 -4.24 -12.48 -8.05
C ALA A 118 -3.48 -12.06 -9.33
N HIS A 119 -2.47 -12.84 -9.75
CA HIS A 119 -1.76 -12.60 -11.01
C HIS A 119 -2.68 -12.63 -12.22
N ARG A 120 -3.52 -13.67 -12.35
CA ARG A 120 -4.48 -13.78 -13.46
C ARG A 120 -5.53 -12.67 -13.46
N LEU A 121 -5.91 -12.20 -12.27
CA LEU A 121 -6.81 -11.07 -12.16
C LEU A 121 -6.15 -9.78 -12.66
N HIS A 122 -4.91 -9.50 -12.27
CA HIS A 122 -4.16 -8.35 -12.76
C HIS A 122 -3.90 -8.37 -14.27
N ASP A 123 -3.94 -9.52 -14.94
CA ASP A 123 -3.90 -9.58 -16.41
C ASP A 123 -5.16 -8.96 -17.06
N ARG A 124 -6.29 -8.96 -16.35
CA ARG A 124 -7.60 -8.53 -16.86
C ARG A 124 -8.03 -7.15 -16.38
N ILE A 125 -7.72 -6.77 -15.15
CA ILE A 125 -8.06 -5.48 -14.58
C ILE A 125 -6.93 -4.47 -14.77
N LEU A 126 -7.21 -3.18 -14.66
CA LEU A 126 -6.21 -2.13 -14.57
C LEU A 126 -5.92 -1.83 -13.09
N THR A 127 -4.64 -1.86 -12.71
CA THR A 127 -4.20 -1.48 -11.37
C THR A 127 -3.57 -0.10 -11.39
N LEU A 128 -4.15 0.82 -10.62
CA LEU A 128 -3.72 2.21 -10.51
C LEU A 128 -3.54 2.57 -9.02
N ASP A 129 -2.34 2.99 -8.68
CA ASP A 129 -2.04 3.69 -7.44
C ASP A 129 -2.25 5.19 -7.65
N THR A 130 -3.08 5.83 -6.83
CA THR A 130 -3.52 7.20 -7.07
C THR A 130 -2.64 8.28 -6.44
N HIS A 131 -1.59 7.89 -5.70
CA HIS A 131 -0.67 8.87 -5.09
C HIS A 131 0.69 8.27 -4.77
N CYS A 132 1.74 8.88 -5.29
CA CYS A 132 3.12 8.46 -5.10
C CYS A 132 4.08 9.65 -5.16
N ASP A 133 4.95 9.79 -4.14
CA ASP A 133 5.90 10.90 -3.97
C ASP A 133 7.32 10.58 -4.45
N THR A 134 7.53 9.44 -5.08
CA THR A 134 8.86 9.04 -5.60
C THR A 134 9.59 10.17 -6.35
N PRO A 135 8.90 11.04 -7.14
CA PRO A 135 9.59 12.12 -7.87
C PRO A 135 10.34 13.12 -6.98
N MET A 136 9.95 13.31 -5.73
CA MET A 136 10.68 14.22 -4.82
C MET A 136 12.12 13.75 -4.53
N LEU A 137 12.41 12.47 -4.80
CA LEU A 137 13.74 11.86 -4.59
C LEU A 137 14.62 11.88 -5.85
N PHE A 138 14.07 12.18 -7.03
CA PHE A 138 14.82 12.23 -8.28
C PHE A 138 16.02 13.20 -8.26
N PRO A 139 15.95 14.39 -7.65
CA PRO A 139 17.11 15.29 -7.53
C PRO A 139 18.30 14.68 -6.77
N GLN A 140 18.08 13.57 -6.03
CA GLN A 140 19.12 12.85 -5.30
C GLN A 140 19.84 11.79 -6.16
N GLY A 141 19.65 11.80 -7.48
CA GLY A 141 20.26 10.85 -8.41
C GLY A 141 19.60 9.47 -8.34
N ILE A 142 18.30 9.42 -8.13
CA ILE A 142 17.50 8.19 -8.18
C ILE A 142 17.28 7.79 -9.64
N HIS A 143 17.41 6.51 -9.90
CA HIS A 143 17.16 5.89 -11.19
C HIS A 143 15.93 5.00 -11.12
N PHE A 144 14.82 5.48 -11.66
CA PHE A 144 13.53 4.77 -11.67
C PHE A 144 13.54 3.49 -12.53
N ASP A 145 14.42 3.41 -13.51
CA ASP A 145 14.65 2.25 -14.39
C ASP A 145 15.50 1.14 -13.75
N HIS A 146 16.09 1.40 -12.60
CA HIS A 146 16.87 0.44 -11.81
C HIS A 146 16.12 0.07 -10.54
N ARG A 147 16.37 -1.15 -10.02
CA ARG A 147 15.90 -1.51 -8.69
C ARG A 147 16.71 -0.75 -7.63
N ASP A 148 16.11 0.31 -7.09
CA ASP A 148 16.76 1.16 -6.11
C ASP A 148 16.13 0.95 -4.70
N PRO A 149 16.90 0.56 -3.68
CA PRO A 149 16.38 0.35 -2.33
C PRO A 149 15.99 1.66 -1.61
N ARG A 150 16.33 2.83 -2.17
CA ARG A 150 16.05 4.14 -1.59
C ARG A 150 14.65 4.67 -1.94
N ILE A 151 13.97 4.06 -2.93
CA ILE A 151 12.63 4.42 -3.36
C ILE A 151 11.68 3.23 -3.26
N LEU A 152 10.40 3.50 -3.07
CA LEU A 152 9.38 2.47 -2.93
C LEU A 152 8.71 2.12 -4.27
N VAL A 153 8.83 2.98 -5.29
CA VAL A 153 8.30 2.73 -6.63
C VAL A 153 9.40 2.88 -7.68
N ASP A 154 9.70 1.78 -8.37
CA ASP A 154 10.53 1.72 -9.57
C ASP A 154 9.96 0.71 -10.58
N LEU A 155 10.47 0.68 -11.81
CA LEU A 155 9.95 -0.21 -12.87
C LEU A 155 10.00 -1.69 -12.50
N HIS A 156 11.02 -2.12 -11.75
CA HIS A 156 11.15 -3.49 -11.30
C HIS A 156 10.09 -3.83 -10.25
N LYS A 157 9.91 -2.96 -9.25
CA LYS A 157 8.89 -3.13 -8.20
C LYS A 157 7.48 -3.07 -8.78
N MET A 158 7.19 -2.14 -9.70
CA MET A 158 5.91 -2.11 -10.42
C MET A 158 5.65 -3.41 -11.18
N THR A 159 6.69 -3.99 -11.78
CA THR A 159 6.57 -5.27 -12.50
C THR A 159 6.32 -6.44 -11.57
N GLU A 160 7.06 -6.54 -10.48
CA GLU A 160 6.92 -7.59 -9.47
C GLU A 160 5.56 -7.54 -8.77
N GLY A 161 5.11 -6.34 -8.35
CA GLY A 161 3.80 -6.12 -7.73
C GLY A 161 2.64 -6.07 -8.70
N ARG A 162 2.93 -6.15 -10.01
CA ARG A 162 1.95 -6.08 -11.12
C ARG A 162 1.09 -4.82 -11.07
N LEU A 163 1.72 -3.70 -10.71
CA LEU A 163 1.14 -2.37 -10.81
C LEU A 163 1.23 -1.88 -12.25
N ASP A 164 0.12 -1.50 -12.87
CA ASP A 164 0.07 -1.00 -14.25
C ASP A 164 0.35 0.49 -14.32
N ALA A 165 -0.14 1.25 -13.35
CA ALA A 165 -0.05 2.70 -13.34
C ALA A 165 0.10 3.27 -11.93
N THR A 166 0.77 4.42 -11.82
CA THR A 166 0.79 5.25 -10.61
C THR A 166 0.66 6.73 -10.98
N ILE A 167 0.07 7.52 -10.07
CA ILE A 167 0.07 8.97 -10.21
C ILE A 167 1.26 9.51 -9.43
N MET A 168 2.27 9.99 -10.15
CA MET A 168 3.44 10.63 -9.58
C MET A 168 3.18 12.12 -9.40
N VAL A 169 3.36 12.62 -8.20
CA VAL A 169 3.07 14.02 -7.89
C VAL A 169 4.32 14.88 -7.86
N ALA A 170 4.16 16.13 -8.30
CA ALA A 170 5.05 17.18 -7.90
C ALA A 170 4.64 17.62 -6.49
N TYR A 171 5.32 17.07 -5.47
CA TYR A 171 5.17 17.50 -4.09
C TYR A 171 5.94 18.80 -3.83
N LEU A 172 5.27 19.80 -3.24
CA LEU A 172 5.90 21.07 -2.90
C LEU A 172 5.95 21.25 -1.37
N PRO A 173 7.14 21.19 -0.76
CA PRO A 173 7.29 21.57 0.65
C PRO A 173 6.94 23.04 0.85
N GLN A 174 6.53 23.40 2.06
CA GLN A 174 6.17 24.78 2.39
C GLN A 174 7.04 25.30 3.53
N PRO A 175 7.78 26.40 3.33
CA PRO A 175 7.82 27.25 2.13
C PRO A 175 8.65 26.66 0.97
N THR A 176 8.33 27.04 -0.28
CA THR A 176 9.11 26.74 -1.48
C THR A 176 9.38 28.04 -2.24
N GLU A 177 10.63 28.30 -2.61
CA GLU A 177 11.00 29.40 -3.49
C GLU A 177 10.63 29.05 -4.95
N HIS A 178 10.02 29.99 -5.68
CA HIS A 178 9.59 29.79 -7.08
C HIS A 178 8.78 28.50 -7.29
N PRO A 179 7.64 28.32 -6.60
CA PRO A 179 6.95 27.03 -6.51
C PRO A 179 6.49 26.49 -7.87
N LYS A 180 6.08 27.37 -8.82
CA LYS A 180 5.77 26.94 -10.19
C LYS A 180 6.98 26.30 -10.88
N ALA A 181 8.12 26.95 -10.84
CA ALA A 181 9.34 26.43 -11.47
C ALA A 181 9.83 25.15 -10.80
N TYR A 182 9.61 25.00 -9.50
CA TYR A 182 9.90 23.79 -8.75
C TYR A 182 9.05 22.61 -9.24
N ALA A 183 7.74 22.82 -9.40
CA ALA A 183 6.84 21.78 -9.95
C ALA A 183 7.20 21.42 -11.39
N ASP A 184 7.48 22.42 -12.23
CA ASP A 184 7.92 22.20 -13.61
C ASP A 184 9.20 21.35 -13.67
N ALA A 185 10.18 21.60 -12.82
CA ALA A 185 11.43 20.84 -12.77
C ALA A 185 11.19 19.35 -12.41
N ILE A 186 10.25 19.07 -11.53
CA ILE A 186 9.86 17.67 -11.22
C ILE A 186 9.21 17.03 -12.43
N PHE A 187 8.27 17.69 -13.10
CA PHE A 187 7.62 17.15 -14.29
C PHE A 187 8.62 16.95 -15.45
N ASP A 188 9.57 17.86 -15.63
CA ASP A 188 10.64 17.69 -16.63
C ASP A 188 11.48 16.43 -16.37
N GLN A 189 11.75 16.12 -15.09
CA GLN A 189 12.44 14.89 -14.72
C GLN A 189 11.60 13.63 -14.99
N ILE A 190 10.30 13.64 -14.64
CA ILE A 190 9.38 12.54 -14.95
C ILE A 190 9.32 12.33 -16.48
N GLU A 191 9.15 13.39 -17.26
CA GLU A 191 9.10 13.32 -18.74
C GLU A 191 10.40 12.78 -19.33
N THR A 192 11.55 13.21 -18.79
CA THR A 192 12.87 12.72 -19.23
C THR A 192 13.00 11.22 -18.97
N ILE A 193 12.72 10.77 -17.74
CA ILE A 193 12.81 9.36 -17.38
C ILE A 193 11.85 8.50 -18.22
N THR A 194 10.63 8.95 -18.43
CA THR A 194 9.66 8.20 -19.26
C THR A 194 10.05 8.17 -20.72
N HIS A 195 10.64 9.23 -21.24
CA HIS A 195 11.14 9.26 -22.62
C HIS A 195 12.33 8.30 -22.81
N GLU A 196 13.28 8.31 -21.89
CA GLU A 196 14.45 7.43 -21.91
C GLU A 196 14.08 5.95 -21.77
N ASN A 197 12.95 5.66 -21.10
CA ASN A 197 12.46 4.30 -20.84
C ASN A 197 11.14 3.98 -21.57
N SER A 198 10.89 4.60 -22.73
CA SER A 198 9.59 4.55 -23.42
C SER A 198 9.12 3.16 -23.88
N ASP A 199 10.02 2.17 -23.90
CA ASP A 199 9.68 0.76 -24.14
C ASP A 199 9.02 0.10 -22.90
N TYR A 200 9.17 0.68 -21.72
CA TYR A 200 8.73 0.11 -20.43
C TYR A 200 7.72 0.97 -19.69
N VAL A 201 7.76 2.29 -19.89
CA VAL A 201 6.88 3.25 -19.21
C VAL A 201 6.53 4.44 -20.09
N ARG A 202 5.28 4.92 -19.99
CA ARG A 202 4.79 6.09 -20.74
C ARG A 202 3.90 6.94 -19.85
N ILE A 203 3.87 8.24 -20.14
CA ILE A 203 2.88 9.14 -19.54
C ILE A 203 1.51 8.81 -20.13
N ALA A 204 0.51 8.70 -19.25
CA ALA A 204 -0.90 8.56 -19.57
C ALA A 204 -1.65 9.79 -19.04
N ARG A 205 -2.58 10.33 -19.83
CA ARG A 205 -3.40 11.49 -19.48
C ARG A 205 -4.88 11.14 -19.37
N THR A 206 -5.26 10.02 -19.94
CA THR A 206 -6.65 9.54 -20.00
C THR A 206 -6.76 8.07 -19.60
N PRO A 207 -7.94 7.60 -19.21
CA PRO A 207 -8.18 6.17 -19.01
C PRO A 207 -7.90 5.32 -20.25
N ALA A 208 -8.09 5.87 -21.44
CA ALA A 208 -7.81 5.19 -22.70
C ALA A 208 -6.30 4.92 -22.87
N ASP A 209 -5.45 5.89 -22.54
CA ASP A 209 -3.99 5.75 -22.59
C ASP A 209 -3.51 4.64 -21.65
N LEU A 210 -4.09 4.54 -20.45
CA LEU A 210 -3.77 3.51 -19.46
C LEU A 210 -4.03 2.10 -20.04
N TRP A 211 -5.18 1.90 -20.66
CA TRP A 211 -5.53 0.63 -21.29
C TRP A 211 -4.70 0.33 -22.54
N GLU A 212 -4.34 1.34 -23.30
CA GLU A 212 -3.43 1.18 -24.46
C GLU A 212 -2.05 0.73 -23.99
N ASN A 213 -1.47 1.42 -23.02
CA ASN A 213 -0.17 1.07 -22.45
C ASN A 213 -0.19 -0.33 -21.83
N LYS A 214 -1.22 -0.68 -21.06
CA LYS A 214 -1.37 -2.02 -20.51
C LYS A 214 -1.38 -3.11 -21.59
N ARG A 215 -2.15 -2.92 -22.66
CA ARG A 215 -2.17 -3.87 -23.80
C ARG A 215 -0.82 -3.98 -24.50
N ALA A 216 -0.04 -2.90 -24.51
CA ALA A 216 1.32 -2.89 -25.04
C ALA A 216 2.36 -3.50 -24.05
N GLY A 217 1.96 -3.86 -22.84
CA GLY A 217 2.87 -4.37 -21.80
C GLY A 217 3.74 -3.28 -21.17
N VAL A 218 3.34 -2.01 -21.29
CA VAL A 218 4.07 -0.82 -20.83
C VAL A 218 3.39 -0.27 -19.59
N LYS A 219 4.17 0.15 -18.57
CA LYS A 219 3.68 0.83 -17.39
C LYS A 219 3.24 2.26 -17.72
N SER A 220 2.40 2.84 -16.86
CA SER A 220 1.92 4.21 -17.02
C SER A 220 2.26 5.08 -15.81
N ILE A 221 2.62 6.33 -16.09
CA ILE A 221 2.68 7.40 -15.09
C ILE A 221 1.65 8.45 -15.47
N MET A 222 0.80 8.84 -14.52
CA MET A 222 -0.03 10.04 -14.62
C MET A 222 0.59 11.13 -13.75
N LEU A 223 0.32 12.40 -14.06
CA LEU A 223 0.89 13.53 -13.33
C LEU A 223 -0.13 14.11 -12.36
N GLY A 224 0.31 14.43 -11.14
CA GLY A 224 -0.46 15.17 -10.14
C GLY A 224 0.37 16.29 -9.51
N ILE A 225 -0.29 17.19 -8.81
CA ILE A 225 0.36 18.18 -7.96
C ILE A 225 -0.07 17.94 -6.52
N GLU A 226 0.88 17.89 -5.61
CA GLU A 226 0.61 17.95 -4.18
C GLU A 226 1.08 19.27 -3.58
N ASN A 227 0.10 20.06 -3.13
CA ASN A 227 0.16 21.42 -2.61
C ASN A 227 -0.03 22.50 -3.70
N GLY A 228 -1.19 23.13 -3.69
CA GLY A 228 -1.60 24.17 -4.63
C GLY A 228 -0.78 25.45 -4.62
N ILE A 229 0.22 25.60 -3.71
CA ILE A 229 1.21 26.68 -3.79
C ILE A 229 1.96 26.67 -5.13
N ALA A 230 1.94 25.56 -5.86
CA ALA A 230 2.47 25.46 -7.22
C ALA A 230 1.94 26.55 -8.17
N LEU A 231 0.76 27.07 -7.87
CA LEU A 231 0.15 28.16 -8.65
C LEU A 231 0.87 29.50 -8.50
N ASP A 232 1.73 29.68 -7.48
CA ASP A 232 2.50 30.92 -7.25
C ASP A 232 1.59 32.18 -7.23
N GLY A 233 0.39 32.02 -6.61
CA GLY A 233 -0.63 33.09 -6.52
C GLY A 233 -1.29 33.49 -7.84
N LYS A 234 -1.15 32.73 -8.92
CA LYS A 234 -1.61 33.07 -10.27
C LYS A 234 -2.50 32.00 -10.87
N LEU A 235 -3.75 32.37 -11.17
CA LEU A 235 -4.73 31.44 -11.75
C LEU A 235 -4.32 30.91 -13.13
N GLU A 236 -3.63 31.72 -13.94
CA GLU A 236 -3.12 31.31 -15.24
C GLU A 236 -2.12 30.14 -15.20
N ASN A 237 -1.45 29.93 -14.07
CA ASN A 237 -0.55 28.79 -13.90
C ASN A 237 -1.30 27.47 -13.85
N LEU A 238 -2.59 27.46 -13.51
CA LEU A 238 -3.41 26.27 -13.57
C LEU A 238 -3.64 25.78 -15.01
N GLN A 239 -3.83 26.72 -15.96
CA GLN A 239 -3.92 26.39 -17.40
C GLN A 239 -2.61 25.76 -17.89
N HIS A 240 -1.45 26.29 -17.46
CA HIS A 240 -0.14 25.73 -17.79
C HIS A 240 -0.03 24.27 -17.29
N PHE A 241 -0.42 23.99 -16.06
CA PHE A 241 -0.36 22.62 -15.53
C PHE A 241 -1.38 21.68 -16.17
N ALA A 242 -2.55 22.20 -16.57
CA ALA A 242 -3.51 21.45 -17.38
C ALA A 242 -2.90 21.01 -18.72
N GLU A 243 -2.17 21.89 -19.39
CA GLU A 243 -1.44 21.61 -20.65
C GLU A 243 -0.31 20.58 -20.45
N ARG A 244 0.35 20.57 -19.25
CA ARG A 244 1.29 19.52 -18.84
C ARG A 244 0.59 18.16 -18.67
N GLY A 245 -0.71 18.17 -18.42
CA GLY A 245 -1.56 16.96 -18.32
C GLY A 245 -1.71 16.43 -16.91
N ILE A 246 -1.70 17.30 -15.88
CA ILE A 246 -2.04 16.89 -14.52
C ILE A 246 -3.49 16.39 -14.45
N VAL A 247 -3.73 15.34 -13.69
CA VAL A 247 -5.07 14.77 -13.51
C VAL A 247 -5.76 15.27 -12.25
N TYR A 248 -4.99 15.68 -11.24
CA TYR A 248 -5.49 16.35 -10.04
C TYR A 248 -4.47 17.33 -9.45
N MET A 249 -4.96 18.18 -8.55
CA MET A 249 -4.15 18.99 -7.67
C MET A 249 -4.72 18.95 -6.25
N THR A 250 -3.87 18.56 -5.27
CA THR A 250 -4.18 18.67 -3.85
C THR A 250 -4.08 20.14 -3.44
N LEU A 251 -5.16 20.72 -2.88
CA LEU A 251 -5.26 22.15 -2.64
C LEU A 251 -4.24 22.66 -1.63
N CYS A 252 -3.92 21.87 -0.59
CA CYS A 252 -2.88 22.21 0.39
C CYS A 252 -2.15 20.96 0.86
N HIS A 253 -1.03 21.16 1.55
CA HIS A 253 -0.32 20.10 2.28
C HIS A 253 -0.37 20.39 3.79
N ASN A 254 0.69 20.12 4.55
CA ASN A 254 0.76 20.39 5.99
C ASN A 254 1.02 21.86 6.27
N GLY A 255 -0.05 22.62 6.52
CA GLY A 255 -0.10 24.06 6.75
C GLY A 255 -1.03 24.78 5.78
N ASP A 256 -1.63 25.87 6.25
CA ASP A 256 -2.50 26.71 5.43
C ASP A 256 -1.69 27.36 4.30
N ASN A 257 -2.31 27.53 3.15
CA ASN A 257 -1.72 28.23 2.01
C ASN A 257 -2.71 29.27 1.45
N GLU A 258 -2.44 29.83 0.26
CA GLU A 258 -3.32 30.81 -0.35
C GLU A 258 -4.68 30.27 -0.80
N LEU A 259 -4.87 28.92 -0.85
CA LEU A 259 -6.09 28.30 -1.34
C LEU A 259 -7.04 27.88 -0.21
N CYS A 260 -6.53 27.31 0.87
CA CYS A 260 -7.37 26.80 1.96
C CYS A 260 -6.59 26.50 3.24
N ASP A 261 -7.34 26.27 4.31
CA ASP A 261 -6.80 25.77 5.58
C ASP A 261 -6.56 24.26 5.55
N SER A 262 -5.43 23.85 6.13
CA SER A 262 -4.99 22.46 6.21
C SER A 262 -5.56 21.73 7.45
N ALA A 263 -5.61 20.40 7.41
CA ALA A 263 -5.90 19.55 8.56
C ALA A 263 -4.74 19.50 9.57
N SER A 264 -3.51 19.79 9.13
CA SER A 264 -2.30 19.74 9.94
C SER A 264 -1.62 21.11 9.95
N ARG A 265 -1.10 21.52 11.11
CA ARG A 265 -0.38 22.78 11.30
C ARG A 265 -1.19 24.03 10.86
N SER A 266 -2.51 23.93 10.82
CA SER A 266 -3.39 25.04 10.48
C SER A 266 -3.37 26.13 11.56
N GLN A 267 -3.42 27.38 11.12
CA GLN A 267 -3.68 28.55 11.94
C GLN A 267 -5.12 29.07 11.76
N ASN A 268 -5.93 28.31 10.99
CA ASN A 268 -7.30 28.68 10.63
C ASN A 268 -7.36 30.05 9.93
N THR A 269 -6.47 30.22 8.95
CA THR A 269 -6.21 31.50 8.27
C THR A 269 -7.42 32.04 7.54
N TRP A 270 -8.19 31.13 6.91
CA TRP A 270 -9.34 31.48 6.06
C TRP A 270 -10.68 31.08 6.66
N GLY A 271 -10.66 30.15 7.64
CA GLY A 271 -11.87 29.50 8.14
C GLY A 271 -12.49 28.56 7.09
N GLY A 272 -11.65 27.95 6.24
CA GLY A 272 -12.03 27.07 5.13
C GLY A 272 -11.28 27.35 3.84
N VAL A 273 -11.99 27.39 2.70
CA VAL A 273 -11.44 27.76 1.39
C VAL A 273 -11.36 29.29 1.26
N SER A 274 -10.21 29.80 0.78
CA SER A 274 -10.01 31.23 0.54
C SER A 274 -10.79 31.74 -0.69
N PRO A 275 -10.95 33.06 -0.87
CA PRO A 275 -11.54 33.61 -2.11
C PRO A 275 -10.73 33.26 -3.38
N PHE A 276 -9.43 33.08 -3.27
CA PHE A 276 -8.58 32.62 -4.39
C PHE A 276 -8.77 31.12 -4.60
N GLY A 277 -8.86 30.34 -3.54
CA GLY A 277 -9.14 28.90 -3.60
C GLY A 277 -10.49 28.60 -4.29
N GLU A 278 -11.51 29.41 -4.05
CA GLU A 278 -12.79 29.29 -4.77
C GLU A 278 -12.61 29.47 -6.29
N GLN A 279 -11.86 30.47 -6.73
CA GLN A 279 -11.58 30.70 -8.15
C GLN A 279 -10.82 29.52 -8.75
N VAL A 280 -9.82 29.00 -8.01
CA VAL A 280 -9.02 27.83 -8.42
C VAL A 280 -9.90 26.60 -8.58
N ILE A 281 -10.77 26.27 -7.61
CA ILE A 281 -11.69 25.12 -7.70
C ILE A 281 -12.58 25.21 -8.93
N ARG A 282 -13.17 26.39 -9.19
CA ARG A 282 -14.03 26.62 -10.37
C ARG A 282 -13.26 26.45 -11.68
N GLU A 283 -12.03 26.93 -11.72
CA GLU A 283 -11.17 26.81 -12.90
C GLU A 283 -10.68 25.34 -13.09
N MET A 284 -10.37 24.62 -12.01
CA MET A 284 -10.09 23.16 -12.08
C MET A 284 -11.26 22.40 -12.70
N ASN A 285 -12.49 22.70 -12.28
CA ASN A 285 -13.69 22.10 -12.89
C ASN A 285 -13.81 22.42 -14.38
N ARG A 286 -13.48 23.66 -14.80
CA ARG A 286 -13.53 24.06 -16.23
C ARG A 286 -12.46 23.33 -17.06
N LEU A 287 -11.31 23.03 -16.46
CA LEU A 287 -10.16 22.39 -17.13
C LEU A 287 -10.21 20.85 -17.06
N GLY A 288 -11.17 20.28 -16.33
CA GLY A 288 -11.27 18.84 -16.14
C GLY A 288 -10.17 18.27 -15.20
N ILE A 289 -9.65 19.09 -14.28
CA ILE A 289 -8.68 18.68 -13.26
C ILE A 289 -9.45 18.34 -11.98
N LEU A 290 -9.24 17.15 -11.42
CA LEU A 290 -9.85 16.75 -10.16
C LEU A 290 -9.33 17.60 -8.99
N VAL A 291 -10.25 18.07 -8.16
CA VAL A 291 -9.92 18.73 -6.89
C VAL A 291 -9.64 17.66 -5.85
N ASP A 292 -8.41 17.62 -5.36
CA ASP A 292 -8.02 16.68 -4.30
C ASP A 292 -7.99 17.38 -2.94
N MET A 293 -8.73 16.79 -1.98
CA MET A 293 -8.90 17.32 -0.63
C MET A 293 -8.13 16.54 0.43
N SER A 294 -7.24 15.65 0.04
CA SER A 294 -6.25 15.11 0.98
C SER A 294 -5.49 16.28 1.61
N HIS A 295 -5.14 16.19 2.89
CA HIS A 295 -4.55 17.28 3.69
C HIS A 295 -5.46 18.43 4.10
N ALA A 296 -6.59 18.66 3.44
CA ALA A 296 -7.45 19.80 3.74
C ALA A 296 -8.15 19.68 5.10
N GLY A 297 -8.30 20.81 5.78
CA GLY A 297 -9.10 20.91 7.00
C GLY A 297 -10.57 20.55 6.75
N GLU A 298 -11.29 20.14 7.78
CA GLU A 298 -12.68 19.70 7.64
C GLU A 298 -13.58 20.77 7.01
N LYS A 299 -13.42 22.03 7.44
CA LYS A 299 -14.19 23.15 6.85
C LYS A 299 -13.81 23.38 5.38
N SER A 300 -12.51 23.34 5.05
CA SER A 300 -12.04 23.44 3.65
C SER A 300 -12.61 22.33 2.77
N PHE A 301 -12.72 21.11 3.30
CA PHE A 301 -13.32 19.98 2.60
C PHE A 301 -14.79 20.24 2.24
N TYR A 302 -15.62 20.69 3.21
CA TYR A 302 -17.02 20.98 2.94
C TYR A 302 -17.20 22.19 2.02
N ASP A 303 -16.37 23.23 2.16
CA ASP A 303 -16.40 24.38 1.25
C ASP A 303 -16.07 23.96 -0.19
N ALA A 304 -15.01 23.15 -0.37
CA ALA A 304 -14.67 22.62 -1.70
C ALA A 304 -15.79 21.74 -2.30
N LEU A 305 -16.44 20.94 -1.46
CA LEU A 305 -17.56 20.11 -1.87
C LEU A 305 -18.76 20.95 -2.33
N ASP A 306 -19.00 22.08 -1.70
CA ASP A 306 -20.09 23.00 -2.07
C ASP A 306 -19.75 23.86 -3.30
N ILE A 307 -18.50 24.28 -3.45
CA ILE A 307 -18.01 25.10 -4.56
C ILE A 307 -17.92 24.29 -5.85
N SER A 308 -17.41 23.05 -5.75
CA SER A 308 -17.16 22.21 -6.91
C SER A 308 -18.48 21.75 -7.56
N SER A 309 -18.58 21.97 -8.88
CA SER A 309 -19.67 21.45 -9.70
C SER A 309 -19.42 20.01 -10.20
N LYS A 310 -18.24 19.47 -9.95
CA LYS A 310 -17.74 18.16 -10.37
C LYS A 310 -17.40 17.30 -9.14
N PRO A 311 -17.27 15.97 -9.28
CA PRO A 311 -16.75 15.13 -8.21
C PRO A 311 -15.38 15.63 -7.72
N ILE A 312 -15.17 15.60 -6.41
CA ILE A 312 -13.85 15.81 -5.79
C ILE A 312 -13.32 14.49 -5.27
N VAL A 313 -12.03 14.41 -4.97
CA VAL A 313 -11.40 13.20 -4.48
C VAL A 313 -10.59 13.47 -3.20
N CYS A 314 -10.26 12.38 -2.49
CA CYS A 314 -9.20 12.36 -1.51
C CYS A 314 -8.20 11.28 -1.97
N SER A 315 -7.08 11.69 -2.57
CA SER A 315 -6.13 10.81 -3.24
C SER A 315 -5.42 9.84 -2.29
N HIS A 316 -5.30 10.20 -1.00
CA HIS A 316 -4.68 9.40 0.05
C HIS A 316 -5.20 9.81 1.45
N SER A 317 -6.30 9.18 1.92
CA SER A 317 -6.93 9.49 3.22
C SER A 317 -7.62 8.25 3.78
N SER A 318 -7.44 8.00 5.08
CA SER A 318 -8.02 6.84 5.77
C SER A 318 -9.23 7.23 6.65
N ALA A 319 -9.73 6.30 7.49
CA ALA A 319 -10.93 6.49 8.29
C ALA A 319 -10.60 6.99 9.71
N ARG A 320 -11.15 8.15 10.11
CA ARG A 320 -10.95 8.71 11.45
C ARG A 320 -11.60 7.86 12.55
N ALA A 321 -12.67 7.16 12.22
CA ALA A 321 -13.33 6.27 13.16
C ALA A 321 -12.43 5.13 13.67
N LEU A 322 -11.45 4.69 12.87
CA LEU A 322 -10.50 3.63 13.22
C LEU A 322 -9.19 4.17 13.78
N CYS A 323 -8.76 5.34 13.31
CA CYS A 323 -7.56 6.02 13.83
C CYS A 323 -7.86 7.53 13.89
N ASP A 324 -8.02 8.04 15.10
CA ASP A 324 -8.34 9.45 15.34
C ASP A 324 -7.13 10.35 15.02
N HIS A 325 -7.04 10.71 13.75
CA HIS A 325 -6.02 11.60 13.22
C HIS A 325 -6.68 12.65 12.31
N PRO A 326 -6.29 13.95 12.38
CA PRO A 326 -6.93 15.02 11.60
C PRO A 326 -6.83 14.84 10.08
N ARG A 327 -5.85 14.06 9.59
CA ARG A 327 -5.70 13.73 8.17
C ARG A 327 -6.71 12.68 7.68
N ASN A 328 -7.32 11.93 8.58
CA ASN A 328 -8.33 10.93 8.27
C ASN A 328 -9.71 11.55 8.14
N LEU A 329 -10.52 11.01 7.24
CA LEU A 329 -11.89 11.46 6.99
C LEU A 329 -12.84 10.96 8.08
N THR A 330 -13.76 11.81 8.52
CA THR A 330 -14.90 11.41 9.33
C THR A 330 -15.92 10.65 8.46
N ASP A 331 -16.76 9.85 9.10
CA ASP A 331 -17.86 9.17 8.39
C ASP A 331 -18.80 10.14 7.68
N ASP A 332 -19.01 11.34 8.25
CA ASP A 332 -19.85 12.37 7.62
C ASP A 332 -19.18 12.98 6.39
N GLN A 333 -17.86 13.21 6.41
CA GLN A 333 -17.11 13.61 5.22
C GLN A 333 -17.18 12.51 4.14
N MET A 334 -17.02 11.26 4.52
CA MET A 334 -17.11 10.12 3.60
C MET A 334 -18.49 10.04 2.94
N ARG A 335 -19.58 10.15 3.72
CA ARG A 335 -20.95 10.17 3.18
C ARG A 335 -21.20 11.35 2.24
N ALA A 336 -20.72 12.54 2.62
CA ALA A 336 -20.86 13.74 1.80
C ALA A 336 -20.09 13.63 0.47
N LEU A 337 -18.88 13.08 0.53
CA LEU A 337 -18.04 12.81 -0.65
C LEU A 337 -18.73 11.84 -1.62
N ALA A 338 -19.23 10.73 -1.12
CA ALA A 338 -19.94 9.72 -1.91
C ALA A 338 -21.21 10.28 -2.53
N ALA A 339 -22.00 11.09 -1.78
CA ALA A 339 -23.23 11.72 -2.27
C ALA A 339 -23.00 12.67 -3.47
N LYS A 340 -21.77 13.22 -3.61
CA LYS A 340 -21.34 14.04 -4.74
C LYS A 340 -20.61 13.26 -5.84
N GLY A 341 -20.61 11.92 -5.79
CA GLY A 341 -19.91 11.07 -6.76
C GLY A 341 -18.40 11.00 -6.58
N GLY A 342 -17.87 11.56 -5.50
CA GLY A 342 -16.44 11.56 -5.21
C GLY A 342 -15.90 10.22 -4.74
N VAL A 343 -14.58 10.14 -4.53
CA VAL A 343 -13.86 8.91 -4.17
C VAL A 343 -12.81 9.21 -3.10
N ALA A 344 -12.73 8.35 -2.08
CA ALA A 344 -11.66 8.35 -1.09
C ALA A 344 -10.73 7.16 -1.31
N GLN A 345 -9.43 7.43 -1.39
CA GLN A 345 -8.41 6.42 -1.54
C GLN A 345 -7.75 6.17 -0.19
N THR A 346 -7.80 4.93 0.27
CA THR A 346 -7.16 4.55 1.55
C THR A 346 -5.65 4.67 1.42
N THR A 347 -5.04 5.45 2.31
CA THR A 347 -3.57 5.56 2.37
C THR A 347 -2.96 4.43 3.18
N ILE A 348 -1.67 4.13 2.93
CA ILE A 348 -0.93 3.10 3.64
C ILE A 348 0.17 3.66 4.57
N TYR A 349 0.00 4.90 5.02
CA TYR A 349 0.86 5.47 6.05
C TYR A 349 0.47 4.95 7.45
N HIS A 350 1.44 4.36 8.16
CA HIS A 350 1.18 3.68 9.44
C HIS A 350 0.51 4.58 10.50
N GLY A 351 0.89 5.88 10.56
CA GLY A 351 0.35 6.84 11.53
C GLY A 351 -1.11 7.21 11.31
N PHE A 352 -1.67 6.94 10.11
CA PHE A 352 -3.10 7.13 9.81
C PHE A 352 -3.90 5.85 9.94
N LEU A 353 -3.23 4.71 10.08
CA LEU A 353 -3.87 3.40 10.22
C LEU A 353 -3.97 2.96 11.68
N ARG A 354 -2.98 3.31 12.50
CA ARG A 354 -2.95 2.94 13.92
C ARG A 354 -2.38 4.06 14.79
N GLN A 355 -2.98 4.27 15.96
CA GLN A 355 -2.45 5.21 16.94
C GLN A 355 -1.21 4.66 17.66
N ASN A 356 -1.11 3.35 17.82
CA ASN A 356 -0.03 2.70 18.55
C ASN A 356 0.41 1.42 17.83
N GLY A 357 1.72 1.17 17.80
CA GLY A 357 2.31 -0.01 17.19
C GLY A 357 2.50 0.10 15.69
N GLU A 358 3.01 -0.96 15.11
CA GLU A 358 3.25 -1.06 13.66
C GLU A 358 1.98 -1.50 12.94
N ALA A 359 1.61 -0.75 11.90
CA ALA A 359 0.53 -1.13 11.00
C ALA A 359 0.99 -2.19 10.00
N CYS A 360 0.02 -2.93 9.46
CA CYS A 360 0.24 -3.90 8.41
C CYS A 360 -0.90 -3.86 7.38
N ILE A 361 -0.80 -4.67 6.35
CA ILE A 361 -1.81 -4.78 5.29
C ILE A 361 -3.23 -5.03 5.81
N LEU A 362 -3.40 -5.72 6.95
CA LEU A 362 -4.72 -5.99 7.53
C LEU A 362 -5.37 -4.71 8.05
N ASP A 363 -4.59 -3.78 8.61
CA ASP A 363 -5.08 -2.48 9.04
C ASP A 363 -5.54 -1.63 7.83
N VAL A 364 -4.81 -1.68 6.71
CA VAL A 364 -5.24 -1.03 5.45
C VAL A 364 -6.59 -1.54 5.00
N LEU A 365 -6.79 -2.85 5.05
CA LEU A 365 -8.05 -3.48 4.66
C LEU A 365 -9.19 -3.16 5.62
N GLU A 366 -8.94 -3.04 6.93
CA GLU A 366 -9.94 -2.58 7.89
C GLU A 366 -10.42 -1.16 7.58
N HIS A 367 -9.50 -0.24 7.23
CA HIS A 367 -9.84 1.12 6.82
C HIS A 367 -10.62 1.14 5.50
N LEU A 368 -10.21 0.35 4.52
CA LEU A 368 -10.93 0.21 3.25
C LEU A 368 -12.34 -0.34 3.46
N GLU A 369 -12.50 -1.41 4.26
CA GLU A 369 -13.79 -2.04 4.55
C GLU A 369 -14.72 -1.09 5.31
N HIS A 370 -14.19 -0.30 6.26
CA HIS A 370 -14.94 0.75 6.91
C HIS A 370 -15.43 1.80 5.91
N ALA A 371 -14.55 2.27 5.02
CA ALA A 371 -14.93 3.22 3.97
C ALA A 371 -16.00 2.63 3.04
N ILE A 372 -15.90 1.36 2.65
CA ILE A 372 -16.94 0.66 1.87
C ILE A 372 -18.29 0.64 2.60
N GLN A 373 -18.28 0.37 3.91
CA GLN A 373 -19.51 0.35 4.72
C GLN A 373 -20.19 1.74 4.78
N VAL A 374 -19.40 2.81 4.81
CA VAL A 374 -19.89 4.19 4.95
C VAL A 374 -20.26 4.80 3.61
N MET A 375 -19.46 4.58 2.56
CA MET A 375 -19.55 5.25 1.26
C MET A 375 -20.15 4.37 0.15
N GLY A 376 -20.04 3.04 0.30
CA GLY A 376 -20.29 2.09 -0.79
C GLY A 376 -19.04 1.82 -1.63
N ILE A 377 -19.06 0.66 -2.31
CA ILE A 377 -17.94 0.14 -3.11
C ILE A 377 -17.53 1.05 -4.28
N ASP A 378 -18.43 1.87 -4.78
CA ASP A 378 -18.21 2.74 -5.94
C ASP A 378 -17.43 4.03 -5.60
N HIS A 379 -17.07 4.23 -4.33
CA HIS A 379 -16.48 5.48 -3.82
C HIS A 379 -15.15 5.31 -3.10
N VAL A 380 -14.53 4.15 -3.21
CA VAL A 380 -13.29 3.81 -2.47
C VAL A 380 -12.19 3.30 -3.39
N GLY A 381 -10.95 3.36 -2.91
CA GLY A 381 -9.79 2.81 -3.61
C GLY A 381 -8.52 2.83 -2.76
N LEU A 382 -7.36 2.78 -3.42
CA LEU A 382 -6.04 2.76 -2.81
C LEU A 382 -5.18 3.91 -3.36
N GLY A 383 -4.58 4.70 -2.45
CA GLY A 383 -3.56 5.70 -2.74
C GLY A 383 -2.41 5.51 -1.76
N THR A 384 -1.29 4.99 -2.23
CA THR A 384 -0.28 4.39 -1.34
C THR A 384 0.46 5.39 -0.50
N ASP A 385 0.67 6.60 -1.01
CA ASP A 385 1.55 7.60 -0.39
C ASP A 385 3.01 7.07 -0.29
N PHE A 386 3.41 6.20 -1.23
CA PHE A 386 4.76 5.69 -1.32
C PHE A 386 5.77 6.82 -1.51
N ASP A 387 6.86 6.74 -0.76
CA ASP A 387 7.90 7.75 -0.65
C ASP A 387 7.47 9.06 0.03
N GLY A 388 6.17 9.23 0.36
CA GLY A 388 5.61 10.30 1.20
C GLY A 388 5.23 9.80 2.60
N ASP A 389 6.01 8.90 3.19
CA ASP A 389 5.80 8.17 4.45
C ASP A 389 4.91 6.91 4.34
N GLY A 390 4.34 6.60 3.18
CA GLY A 390 3.60 5.36 2.93
C GLY A 390 4.49 4.11 2.97
N GLY A 391 3.85 2.98 3.26
CA GLY A 391 4.49 1.68 3.33
C GLY A 391 4.31 1.01 4.69
N VAL A 392 3.70 -0.17 4.69
CA VAL A 392 3.47 -0.98 5.90
C VAL A 392 3.85 -2.44 5.64
N ARG A 393 3.98 -3.20 6.69
CA ARG A 393 4.28 -4.64 6.56
C ARG A 393 3.23 -5.36 5.71
N GLY A 394 3.68 -5.98 4.62
CA GLY A 394 2.84 -6.63 3.61
C GLY A 394 2.48 -5.76 2.42
N LEU A 395 2.76 -4.46 2.51
CA LEU A 395 2.71 -3.45 1.45
C LEU A 395 3.86 -2.47 1.65
N ALA A 396 5.09 -2.98 1.73
CA ALA A 396 6.27 -2.19 2.06
C ALA A 396 6.77 -1.34 0.88
N ASP A 397 6.56 -1.80 -0.32
CA ASP A 397 6.86 -1.09 -1.57
C ASP A 397 5.97 -1.63 -2.71
N ALA A 398 6.10 -1.08 -3.90
CA ALA A 398 5.26 -1.44 -5.04
C ALA A 398 5.37 -2.93 -5.44
N SER A 399 6.46 -3.63 -5.10
CA SER A 399 6.60 -5.07 -5.38
C SER A 399 5.66 -5.96 -4.56
N GLU A 400 5.14 -5.45 -3.45
CA GLU A 400 4.25 -6.17 -2.55
C GLU A 400 2.74 -5.90 -2.81
N LEU A 401 2.40 -5.01 -3.74
CA LEU A 401 1.01 -4.61 -4.02
C LEU A 401 0.12 -5.79 -4.47
N ILE A 402 0.68 -6.85 -5.02
CA ILE A 402 -0.06 -8.09 -5.31
C ILE A 402 -0.67 -8.72 -4.06
N ASN A 403 -0.10 -8.48 -2.87
CA ASN A 403 -0.64 -8.96 -1.60
C ASN A 403 -2.00 -8.34 -1.29
N PHE A 404 -2.22 -7.08 -1.66
CA PHE A 404 -3.50 -6.40 -1.48
C PHE A 404 -4.62 -7.14 -2.24
N THR A 405 -4.39 -7.50 -3.50
CA THR A 405 -5.35 -8.30 -4.27
C THR A 405 -5.55 -9.70 -3.69
N LYS A 406 -4.49 -10.38 -3.23
CA LYS A 406 -4.62 -11.67 -2.54
C LYS A 406 -5.57 -11.58 -1.34
N GLU A 407 -5.44 -10.51 -0.55
CA GLU A 407 -6.28 -10.30 0.63
C GLU A 407 -7.73 -9.96 0.25
N LEU A 408 -7.96 -9.16 -0.79
CA LEU A 408 -9.32 -8.91 -1.31
C LEU A 408 -9.99 -10.20 -1.79
N LEU A 409 -9.26 -11.06 -2.53
CA LEU A 409 -9.75 -12.37 -2.95
C LEU A 409 -10.06 -13.30 -1.75
N ARG A 410 -9.23 -13.30 -0.70
CA ARG A 410 -9.49 -14.03 0.54
C ARG A 410 -10.77 -13.57 1.25
N ARG A 411 -11.08 -12.28 1.16
CA ARG A 411 -12.31 -11.65 1.67
C ARG A 411 -13.50 -11.83 0.73
N ARG A 412 -13.30 -12.55 -0.40
CA ARG A 412 -14.32 -12.89 -1.40
C ARG A 412 -14.91 -11.68 -2.14
N TYR A 413 -14.11 -10.62 -2.30
CA TYR A 413 -14.47 -9.57 -3.25
C TYR A 413 -14.48 -10.15 -4.66
N CYS A 414 -15.49 -9.79 -5.47
CA CYS A 414 -15.56 -10.21 -6.86
C CYS A 414 -14.59 -9.38 -7.74
N GLU A 415 -14.33 -9.85 -8.95
CA GLU A 415 -13.43 -9.17 -9.90
C GLU A 415 -13.84 -7.72 -10.15
N GLU A 416 -15.14 -7.47 -10.30
CA GLU A 416 -15.68 -6.13 -10.54
C GLU A 416 -15.37 -5.18 -9.37
N ASP A 417 -15.57 -5.62 -8.12
CA ASP A 417 -15.27 -4.83 -6.93
C ASP A 417 -13.77 -4.54 -6.81
N ILE A 418 -12.94 -5.55 -7.07
CA ILE A 418 -11.48 -5.39 -7.05
C ILE A 418 -11.02 -4.41 -8.12
N GLN A 419 -11.61 -4.45 -9.32
CA GLN A 419 -11.32 -3.48 -10.38
C GLN A 419 -11.73 -2.05 -9.98
N LYS A 420 -12.88 -1.88 -9.31
CA LYS A 420 -13.32 -0.57 -8.78
C LYS A 420 -12.30 -0.02 -7.76
N ILE A 421 -11.90 -0.85 -6.79
CA ILE A 421 -10.91 -0.49 -5.75
C ILE A 421 -9.55 -0.12 -6.38
N TRP A 422 -9.08 -0.88 -7.37
CA TRP A 422 -7.79 -0.69 -8.04
C TRP A 422 -7.75 0.49 -9.03
N GLY A 423 -8.65 1.43 -8.92
CA GLY A 423 -8.62 2.68 -9.69
C GLY A 423 -9.86 2.89 -10.57
N GLY A 424 -10.71 1.87 -10.76
CA GLY A 424 -11.94 2.04 -11.56
C GLY A 424 -12.82 3.19 -11.08
N ASN A 425 -12.96 3.34 -9.75
CA ASN A 425 -13.73 4.44 -9.15
C ASN A 425 -13.05 5.80 -9.36
N PHE A 426 -11.73 5.88 -9.23
CA PHE A 426 -10.97 7.10 -9.48
C PHE A 426 -11.08 7.53 -10.95
N LEU A 427 -10.91 6.59 -11.88
CA LEU A 427 -11.04 6.86 -13.31
C LEU A 427 -12.46 7.28 -13.70
N ARG A 428 -13.49 6.75 -13.04
CA ARG A 428 -14.87 7.23 -13.18
C ARG A 428 -14.98 8.70 -12.75
N ALA A 429 -14.51 9.05 -11.56
CA ALA A 429 -14.53 10.43 -11.08
C ALA A 429 -13.75 11.37 -12.02
N MET A 430 -12.63 10.90 -12.57
CA MET A 430 -11.84 11.62 -13.57
C MET A 430 -12.63 11.89 -14.86
N VAL A 431 -13.35 10.88 -15.38
CA VAL A 431 -14.25 11.07 -16.56
C VAL A 431 -15.39 12.01 -16.23
N ASP A 432 -16.01 11.89 -15.07
CA ASP A 432 -17.13 12.75 -14.62
C ASP A 432 -16.67 14.22 -14.39
N SER A 433 -15.36 14.45 -14.28
CA SER A 433 -14.76 15.79 -14.15
C SER A 433 -14.58 16.51 -15.50
N LEU A 434 -14.59 15.80 -16.60
CA LEU A 434 -14.55 16.36 -17.96
C LEU A 434 -15.91 16.94 -18.37
#